data_6c25d510dd6bac5513efa52391f73fcb
#
_entry.id   6c25d510dd6bac5513efa52391f73fcb
#
_cell.length_a   1.000
_cell.length_b   1.000
_cell.length_c   1.000
_cell.angle_alpha   90.00
_cell.angle_beta   90.00
_cell.angle_gamma   90.00
#
_symmetry.space_group_name_H-M   'P 1'
#
loop_
_entity.id
_entity.type
_entity.pdbx_description
1 polymer ?
#
loop_
_entity_poly.entity_id
_entity_poly.type
_entity_poly.pdbx_seq_one_letter_code
_entity_poly.pdbx_strand_id
1 'polypeptide(L)'
;MVEGGRYDFYTSGIQKYKIDTAAFEGPAITIAGNGATVGYMHLADGLFNAYQRTYVLSDFSADRQYLYSEIGRELPKKIAAEARTGNIPYIVMNMLTDLEISVPIAEEQQKIGKYFGQLDFLITLHRRAYYNEKGELTNVHN
;
A
#
# COMPACT_ATOMS: atom_id res chain seq x y z
N MET A 1 -11.95 15.42 -1.34
CA MET A 1 -10.68 15.74 -2.03
C MET A 1 -10.63 17.23 -2.24
N VAL A 2 -9.59 17.87 -1.76
CA VAL A 2 -9.43 19.33 -1.77
C VAL A 2 -8.06 19.68 -2.31
N GLU A 3 -7.99 20.53 -3.33
CA GLU A 3 -6.74 21.04 -3.84
C GLU A 3 -6.08 21.90 -2.75
N GLY A 4 -4.81 21.61 -2.43
CA GLY A 4 -4.09 22.31 -1.37
C GLY A 4 -4.46 21.90 0.04
N GLY A 5 -5.20 20.81 0.23
CA GLY A 5 -5.55 20.29 1.55
C GLY A 5 -4.33 19.88 2.38
N ARG A 6 -4.48 19.82 3.70
CA ARG A 6 -3.39 19.58 4.64
C ARG A 6 -2.98 18.12 4.78
N TYR A 7 -3.89 17.20 4.54
CA TYR A 7 -3.69 15.79 4.84
C TYR A 7 -3.73 14.95 3.58
N ASP A 8 -2.96 13.87 3.57
CA ASP A 8 -3.00 12.91 2.49
C ASP A 8 -4.36 12.20 2.46
N PHE A 9 -4.87 11.97 1.27
CA PHE A 9 -6.14 11.31 1.04
C PHE A 9 -5.95 10.15 0.08
N TYR A 10 -6.15 8.93 0.59
CA TYR A 10 -5.98 7.69 -0.16
C TYR A 10 -7.33 7.21 -0.69
N THR A 11 -7.38 6.94 -1.98
CA THR A 11 -8.57 6.47 -2.67
C THR A 11 -8.38 5.04 -3.17
N SER A 12 -9.29 4.60 -4.04
CA SER A 12 -9.15 3.29 -4.70
C SER A 12 -8.11 3.31 -5.83
N GLY A 13 -7.47 4.43 -6.08
CA GLY A 13 -6.46 4.58 -7.13
C GLY A 13 -5.04 4.55 -6.61
N ILE A 14 -4.11 4.59 -7.56
CA ILE A 14 -2.67 4.62 -7.25
C ILE A 14 -2.27 6.00 -6.73
N GLN A 15 -2.90 7.04 -7.24
CA GLN A 15 -2.56 8.42 -6.93
C GLN A 15 -3.06 8.82 -5.54
N LYS A 16 -2.21 9.58 -4.83
CA LYS A 16 -2.53 10.14 -3.54
C LYS A 16 -3.03 11.57 -3.73
N TYR A 17 -4.08 11.94 -3.03
CA TYR A 17 -4.69 13.26 -3.10
C TYR A 17 -4.57 13.99 -1.77
N LYS A 18 -5.21 15.13 -1.65
CA LYS A 18 -5.22 15.94 -0.43
C LYS A 18 -6.64 16.21 0.04
N ILE A 19 -6.81 16.40 1.34
CA ILE A 19 -8.07 16.70 1.99
C ILE A 19 -7.83 17.54 3.24
N ASP A 20 -8.84 18.30 3.66
CA ASP A 20 -8.70 19.21 4.81
C ASP A 20 -8.94 18.57 6.17
N THR A 21 -9.50 17.37 6.20
CA THR A 21 -9.81 16.67 7.46
C THR A 21 -9.07 15.35 7.53
N ALA A 22 -8.58 15.01 8.71
CA ALA A 22 -7.97 13.72 8.98
C ALA A 22 -8.92 12.84 9.78
N ALA A 23 -8.99 11.55 9.44
CA ALA A 23 -9.78 10.56 10.17
C ALA A 23 -8.93 9.47 10.78
N PHE A 24 -7.67 9.34 10.35
CA PHE A 24 -6.77 8.27 10.76
C PHE A 24 -5.40 8.81 11.10
N GLU A 25 -4.66 8.04 11.88
CA GLU A 25 -3.27 8.35 12.20
C GLU A 25 -2.43 7.09 11.97
N GLY A 26 -1.33 7.26 11.22
CA GLY A 26 -0.38 6.18 10.96
C GLY A 26 0.53 5.90 12.16
N PRO A 27 1.35 4.86 12.06
CA PRO A 27 1.63 4.09 10.84
C PRO A 27 0.47 3.18 10.42
N ALA A 28 0.22 3.11 9.13
CA ALA A 28 -0.89 2.33 8.59
C ALA A 28 -0.55 1.79 7.19
N ILE A 29 -1.33 0.82 6.74
CA ILE A 29 -1.34 0.34 5.36
C ILE A 29 -2.74 0.58 4.82
N THR A 30 -2.87 1.23 3.66
CA THR A 30 -4.16 1.38 2.99
C THR A 30 -4.24 0.41 1.83
N ILE A 31 -5.43 -0.15 1.60
CA ILE A 31 -5.67 -1.13 0.53
C ILE A 31 -6.91 -0.71 -0.25
N ALA A 32 -6.75 -0.51 -1.54
CA ALA A 32 -7.88 -0.19 -2.42
C ALA A 32 -8.86 -1.37 -2.47
N GLY A 33 -10.10 -1.12 -2.07
CA GLY A 33 -11.11 -2.18 -1.92
C GLY A 33 -11.88 -2.52 -3.19
N ASN A 34 -11.81 -1.68 -4.22
CA ASN A 34 -12.52 -1.91 -5.47
C ASN A 34 -11.87 -1.15 -6.62
N GLY A 35 -12.43 -1.28 -7.81
CA GLY A 35 -11.99 -0.54 -8.99
C GLY A 35 -10.88 -1.24 -9.77
N ALA A 36 -10.36 -0.54 -10.77
CA ALA A 36 -9.35 -1.09 -11.68
C ALA A 36 -8.02 -1.41 -10.98
N THR A 37 -7.74 -0.75 -9.87
CA THR A 37 -6.53 -0.96 -9.08
C THR A 37 -6.82 -1.61 -7.72
N VAL A 38 -7.86 -2.45 -7.66
CA VAL A 38 -8.20 -3.18 -6.44
C VAL A 38 -6.99 -3.92 -5.88
N GLY A 39 -6.77 -3.80 -4.57
CA GLY A 39 -5.62 -4.41 -3.89
C GLY A 39 -4.37 -3.53 -3.85
N TYR A 40 -4.36 -2.39 -4.53
CA TYR A 40 -3.21 -1.49 -4.47
C TYR A 40 -3.04 -0.95 -3.05
N MET A 41 -1.79 -0.94 -2.57
CA MET A 41 -1.48 -0.57 -1.19
C MET A 41 -0.61 0.67 -1.11
N HIS A 42 -0.85 1.47 -0.08
CA HIS A 42 0.02 2.58 0.31
C HIS A 42 0.47 2.40 1.76
N LEU A 43 1.67 2.91 2.05
CA LEU A 43 2.12 3.10 3.42
C LEU A 43 1.75 4.51 3.84
N ALA A 44 0.95 4.65 4.89
CA ALA A 44 0.49 5.94 5.38
C ALA A 44 1.11 6.26 6.73
N ASP A 45 1.65 7.46 6.87
CA ASP A 45 2.26 7.95 8.10
C ASP A 45 1.61 9.28 8.50
N GLY A 46 1.65 9.57 9.81
CA GLY A 46 1.03 10.78 10.35
C GLY A 46 -0.47 10.79 10.17
N LEU A 47 -1.05 11.97 10.13
CA LEU A 47 -2.49 12.14 9.98
C LEU A 47 -2.88 12.06 8.50
N PHE A 48 -3.95 11.32 8.21
CA PHE A 48 -4.43 11.13 6.85
C PHE A 48 -5.92 10.82 6.84
N ASN A 49 -6.49 10.73 5.64
CA ASN A 49 -7.85 10.26 5.46
C ASN A 49 -7.89 9.26 4.30
N ALA A 50 -8.98 8.53 4.22
CA ALA A 50 -9.15 7.49 3.20
C ALA A 50 -10.60 7.48 2.71
N TYR A 51 -10.77 7.18 1.43
CA TYR A 51 -12.09 7.01 0.83
C TYR A 51 -12.77 5.79 1.45
N GLN A 52 -14.10 5.83 1.55
CA GLN A 52 -14.87 4.81 2.27
C GLN A 52 -14.71 3.38 1.75
N ARG A 53 -14.25 3.21 0.52
CA ARG A 53 -13.99 1.89 -0.07
C ARG A 53 -12.50 1.51 -0.03
N THR A 54 -11.73 2.20 0.78
CA THR A 54 -10.33 1.92 1.04
C THR A 54 -10.21 1.34 2.43
N TYR A 55 -9.58 0.19 2.55
CA TYR A 55 -9.32 -0.41 3.86
C TYR A 55 -8.09 0.22 4.50
N VAL A 56 -8.15 0.43 5.80
CA VAL A 56 -7.04 0.98 6.58
C VAL A 56 -6.65 -0.04 7.65
N LEU A 57 -5.39 -0.50 7.58
CA LEU A 57 -4.83 -1.41 8.57
C LEU A 57 -3.90 -0.63 9.49
N SER A 58 -4.07 -0.77 10.79
CA SER A 58 -3.26 -0.09 11.81
C SER A 58 -3.10 -0.97 13.04
N ASP A 59 -2.43 -0.43 14.07
CA ASP A 59 -2.22 -1.12 15.36
C ASP A 59 -1.58 -2.50 15.18
N PHE A 60 -0.48 -2.54 14.44
CA PHE A 60 0.18 -3.79 14.07
C PHE A 60 0.84 -4.46 15.27
N SER A 61 0.63 -5.77 15.41
CA SER A 61 1.40 -6.62 16.32
C SER A 61 2.67 -7.17 15.68
N ALA A 62 2.88 -6.88 14.40
CA ALA A 62 4.04 -7.29 13.63
C ALA A 62 4.64 -6.08 12.91
N ASP A 63 5.86 -6.22 12.37
CA ASP A 63 6.51 -5.14 11.63
C ASP A 63 5.68 -4.75 10.40
N ARG A 64 5.40 -3.45 10.25
CA ARG A 64 4.56 -2.94 9.16
C ARG A 64 5.17 -3.23 7.78
N GLN A 65 6.46 -3.04 7.61
CA GLN A 65 7.13 -3.29 6.34
C GLN A 65 7.06 -4.77 5.95
N TYR A 66 7.23 -5.65 6.92
CA TYR A 66 7.07 -7.08 6.70
C TYR A 66 5.64 -7.44 6.29
N LEU A 67 4.65 -6.91 7.01
CA LEU A 67 3.23 -7.13 6.69
C LEU A 67 2.88 -6.61 5.30
N TYR A 68 3.37 -5.44 4.95
CA TYR A 68 3.17 -4.86 3.62
C TYR A 68 3.66 -5.81 2.53
N SER A 69 4.84 -6.38 2.70
CA SER A 69 5.43 -7.31 1.72
C SER A 69 4.63 -8.62 1.65
N GLU A 70 4.23 -9.17 2.79
CA GLU A 70 3.49 -10.43 2.85
C GLU A 70 2.07 -10.28 2.29
N ILE A 71 1.38 -9.21 2.63
CA ILE A 71 0.05 -8.92 2.07
C ILE A 71 0.16 -8.72 0.56
N GLY A 72 1.18 -8.00 0.11
CA GLY A 72 1.43 -7.78 -1.31
C GLY A 72 1.70 -9.06 -2.09
N ARG A 73 2.19 -10.10 -1.41
CA ARG A 73 2.41 -11.42 -2.01
C ARG A 73 1.14 -12.27 -2.02
N GLU A 74 0.37 -12.25 -0.95
CA GLU A 74 -0.76 -13.17 -0.77
C GLU A 74 -2.09 -12.61 -1.28
N LEU A 75 -2.34 -11.32 -1.13
CA LEU A 75 -3.61 -10.72 -1.50
C LEU A 75 -3.94 -10.83 -2.99
N PRO A 76 -2.99 -10.62 -3.93
CA PRO A 76 -3.28 -10.79 -5.35
C PRO A 76 -3.77 -12.18 -5.71
N LYS A 77 -3.32 -13.21 -5.00
CA LYS A 77 -3.77 -14.59 -5.22
C LYS A 77 -5.25 -14.75 -4.86
N LYS A 78 -5.68 -14.14 -3.76
CA LYS A 78 -7.09 -14.16 -3.35
C LYS A 78 -7.97 -13.39 -4.32
N ILE A 79 -7.52 -12.23 -4.78
CA ILE A 79 -8.26 -11.41 -5.76
C ILE A 79 -8.40 -12.18 -7.07
N ALA A 80 -7.33 -12.84 -7.53
CA ALA A 80 -7.38 -13.64 -8.76
C ALA A 80 -8.33 -14.83 -8.63
N ALA A 81 -8.42 -15.45 -7.46
CA ALA A 81 -9.36 -16.55 -7.22
C ALA A 81 -10.82 -16.08 -7.35
N GLU A 82 -11.16 -14.90 -6.82
CA GLU A 82 -12.48 -14.32 -6.97
C GLU A 82 -12.80 -13.98 -8.42
N ALA A 83 -11.83 -13.45 -9.16
CA ALA A 83 -12.02 -13.15 -10.59
C ALA A 83 -12.35 -14.41 -11.41
N ARG A 84 -11.76 -15.57 -11.03
CA ARG A 84 -12.02 -16.84 -11.73
C ARG A 84 -13.43 -17.37 -11.53
N THR A 85 -14.13 -16.92 -10.49
CA THR A 85 -15.53 -17.31 -10.27
C THR A 85 -16.52 -16.46 -11.09
N GLY A 86 -16.02 -15.53 -11.89
CA GLY A 86 -16.83 -14.65 -12.73
C GLY A 86 -17.30 -13.38 -12.04
N ASN A 87 -16.92 -13.16 -10.79
CA ASN A 87 -17.24 -11.96 -10.05
C ASN A 87 -16.33 -10.80 -10.46
N ILE A 88 -16.85 -9.57 -10.39
CA ILE A 88 -16.02 -8.38 -10.52
C ILE A 88 -15.14 -8.31 -9.27
N PRO A 89 -13.80 -8.23 -9.42
CA PRO A 89 -12.92 -8.23 -8.27
C PRO A 89 -13.18 -7.06 -7.34
N TYR A 90 -13.44 -7.36 -6.09
CA TYR A 90 -13.48 -6.39 -5.01
C TYR A 90 -13.10 -7.10 -3.71
N ILE A 91 -12.70 -6.32 -2.71
CA ILE A 91 -12.26 -6.86 -1.44
C ILE A 91 -13.38 -6.71 -0.42
N VAL A 92 -13.70 -7.79 0.28
CA VAL A 92 -14.55 -7.76 1.46
C VAL A 92 -13.68 -7.98 2.69
N MET A 93 -14.17 -7.56 3.85
CA MET A 93 -13.39 -7.56 5.11
C MET A 93 -12.77 -8.93 5.41
N ASN A 94 -13.53 -10.02 5.24
CA ASN A 94 -13.03 -11.34 5.59
C ASN A 94 -11.90 -11.83 4.67
N MET A 95 -11.75 -11.29 3.47
CA MET A 95 -10.58 -11.60 2.64
C MET A 95 -9.28 -11.11 3.28
N LEU A 96 -9.37 -10.04 4.06
CA LEU A 96 -8.22 -9.50 4.79
C LEU A 96 -8.04 -10.17 6.15
N THR A 97 -9.13 -10.36 6.89
CA THR A 97 -9.06 -10.97 8.23
C THR A 97 -8.70 -12.44 8.19
N ASP A 98 -9.08 -13.14 7.12
CA ASP A 98 -8.77 -14.56 6.94
C ASP A 98 -7.50 -14.81 6.14
N LEU A 99 -6.78 -13.76 5.76
CA LEU A 99 -5.54 -13.90 5.01
C LEU A 99 -4.47 -14.53 5.89
N GLU A 100 -3.99 -15.70 5.46
CA GLU A 100 -2.93 -16.40 6.17
C GLU A 100 -1.57 -15.92 5.68
N ILE A 101 -0.76 -15.46 6.62
CA ILE A 101 0.62 -15.04 6.35
C ILE A 101 1.54 -15.72 7.35
N SER A 102 2.77 -15.97 6.92
CA SER A 102 3.81 -16.47 7.81
C SER A 102 4.38 -15.32 8.64
N VAL A 103 4.30 -15.42 9.96
CA VAL A 103 4.77 -14.38 10.87
C VAL A 103 5.92 -14.93 11.72
N PRO A 104 7.20 -14.67 11.34
CA PRO A 104 8.34 -15.06 12.13
C PRO A 104 8.43 -14.24 13.44
N ILE A 105 9.41 -14.55 14.29
CA ILE A 105 9.61 -13.78 15.52
C ILE A 105 9.89 -12.31 15.19
N ALA A 106 9.57 -11.42 16.13
CA ALA A 106 9.61 -9.97 15.90
C ALA A 106 10.97 -9.47 15.37
N GLU A 107 12.07 -10.00 15.87
CA GLU A 107 13.41 -9.62 15.41
C GLU A 107 13.63 -9.96 13.94
N GLU A 108 13.20 -11.15 13.51
CA GLU A 108 13.30 -11.55 12.10
C GLU A 108 12.39 -10.72 11.20
N GLN A 109 11.19 -10.39 11.68
CA GLN A 109 10.28 -9.52 10.94
C GLN A 109 10.91 -8.18 10.63
N GLN A 110 11.56 -7.57 11.61
CA GLN A 110 12.21 -6.27 11.43
C GLN A 110 13.34 -6.35 10.41
N LYS A 111 14.14 -7.41 10.46
CA LYS A 111 15.24 -7.61 9.50
C LYS A 111 14.71 -7.77 8.08
N ILE A 112 13.70 -8.59 7.89
CA ILE A 112 13.10 -8.84 6.58
C ILE A 112 12.45 -7.58 6.04
N GLY A 113 11.68 -6.86 6.86
CA GLY A 113 11.03 -5.63 6.47
C GLY A 113 12.02 -4.55 6.06
N LYS A 114 13.10 -4.40 6.82
CA LYS A 114 14.18 -3.47 6.50
C LYS A 114 14.86 -3.80 5.18
N TYR A 115 15.11 -5.09 4.93
CA TYR A 115 15.70 -5.54 3.68
C TYR A 115 14.83 -5.19 2.47
N PHE A 116 13.55 -5.45 2.52
CA PHE A 116 12.62 -5.10 1.44
C PHE A 116 12.54 -3.59 1.24
N GLY A 117 12.53 -2.81 2.31
CA GLY A 117 12.55 -1.36 2.22
C GLY A 117 13.79 -0.83 1.52
N GLN A 118 14.95 -1.40 1.81
CA GLN A 118 16.20 -1.05 1.16
C GLN A 118 16.21 -1.40 -0.32
N LEU A 119 15.67 -2.56 -0.71
CA LEU A 119 15.55 -2.94 -2.11
C LEU A 119 14.68 -1.96 -2.90
N ASP A 120 13.54 -1.57 -2.36
CA ASP A 120 12.65 -0.62 -2.99
C ASP A 120 13.35 0.73 -3.22
N PHE A 121 14.10 1.19 -2.24
CA PHE A 121 14.89 2.42 -2.33
C PHE A 121 15.94 2.35 -3.45
N LEU A 122 16.68 1.25 -3.52
CA LEU A 122 17.71 1.05 -4.56
C LEU A 122 17.10 1.00 -5.96
N ILE A 123 16.00 0.32 -6.14
CA ILE A 123 15.29 0.27 -7.43
C ILE A 123 14.85 1.68 -7.84
N THR A 124 14.33 2.46 -6.93
CA THR A 124 13.92 3.84 -7.18
C THR A 124 15.09 4.70 -7.65
N LEU A 125 16.22 4.64 -6.97
CA LEU A 125 17.41 5.39 -7.36
C LEU A 125 17.90 4.99 -8.76
N HIS A 126 17.88 3.71 -9.07
CA HIS A 126 18.30 3.20 -10.37
C HIS A 126 17.41 3.74 -11.50
N ARG A 127 16.11 3.80 -11.30
CA ARG A 127 15.17 4.39 -12.27
C ARG A 127 15.45 5.86 -12.52
N ARG A 128 15.70 6.63 -11.47
CA ARG A 128 16.02 8.06 -11.59
C ARG A 128 17.28 8.29 -12.41
N ALA A 129 18.32 7.52 -12.14
CA ALA A 129 19.57 7.60 -12.91
C ALA A 129 19.34 7.27 -14.38
N TYR A 130 18.58 6.23 -14.67
CA TYR A 130 18.27 5.84 -16.05
C TYR A 130 17.56 6.95 -16.83
N TYR A 131 16.53 7.56 -16.24
CA TYR A 131 15.81 8.64 -16.92
C TYR A 131 16.67 9.87 -17.12
N ASN A 132 17.51 10.22 -16.15
CA ASN A 132 18.40 11.37 -16.28
C ASN A 132 19.40 11.18 -17.43
N GLU A 133 19.96 10.00 -17.61
CA GLU A 133 20.85 9.69 -18.71
C GLU A 133 20.15 9.80 -20.07
N LYS A 134 18.91 9.34 -20.14
CA LYS A 134 18.12 9.39 -21.36
C LYS A 134 17.56 10.79 -21.65
N GLY A 135 17.53 11.66 -20.66
CA GLY A 135 16.93 12.99 -20.79
C GLY A 135 15.42 12.96 -20.98
N GLU A 136 14.78 11.86 -20.68
CA GLU A 136 13.34 11.68 -20.87
C GLU A 136 12.52 12.22 -19.71
N LEU A 137 13.05 12.11 -18.49
CA LEU A 137 12.43 12.64 -17.30
C LEU A 137 13.48 13.20 -16.38
N THR A 138 13.22 14.39 -15.86
CA THR A 138 14.10 15.03 -14.89
C THR A 138 13.66 14.73 -13.47
N ASN A 139 12.40 14.39 -13.27
CA ASN A 139 11.84 14.10 -11.95
C ASN A 139 11.06 12.80 -11.99
N VAL A 140 11.51 11.83 -11.22
CA VAL A 140 10.77 10.60 -10.97
C VAL A 140 10.40 10.60 -9.49
N HIS A 141 9.10 10.70 -9.21
CA HIS A 141 8.58 10.72 -7.86
C HIS A 141 7.85 9.42 -7.55
N ASN A 142 8.02 8.95 -6.36
CA ASN A 142 7.35 7.75 -5.89
C ASN A 142 6.41 8.07 -4.79
#